data_e6f874fc196abf74968829cc1c65de73
#
_entry.id   e6f874fc196abf74968829cc1c65de73
#
_cell.length_a   1.000
_cell.length_b   1.000
_cell.length_c   1.000
_cell.angle_alpha   90.00
_cell.angle_beta   90.00
_cell.angle_gamma   90.00
#
_symmetry.space_group_name_H-M   'P 1'
#
loop_
_entity.id
_entity.type
_entity.pdbx_description
1 polymer ?
#
loop_
_entity_poly.entity_id
_entity_poly.type
_entity_poly.pdbx_seq_one_letter_code
_entity_poly.pdbx_strand_id
1 'polypeptide(L)'
;GRNIQRPYQNGKMAYEHDFIERMTASSNGNLDTASIGKAYKTPKGNTVYGGGGIIPNQWLPTNALYADSNYANLYVQGSMNEFVLQYYLTAQKSINQYPSIQAFVADYAKQDLTKSLDQYLRKTKQKGLPATMLQNPLLQQQLVAYLARCKWYKQGYYEAINLMDNNFKSVV
;
A
#
# COMPACT_ATOMS: atom_id res chain seq x y z
N GLY A 1 -5.54 34.63 -13.44
CA GLY A 1 -5.33 33.20 -13.51
C GLY A 1 -5.02 32.59 -12.15
N ARG A 2 -5.37 31.34 -11.98
CA ARG A 2 -5.05 30.56 -10.76
C ARG A 2 -3.57 30.17 -10.79
N ASN A 3 -2.80 30.60 -9.77
CA ASN A 3 -1.45 30.07 -9.57
C ASN A 3 -1.54 28.88 -8.63
N ILE A 4 -1.06 27.70 -9.06
CA ILE A 4 -1.03 26.49 -8.25
C ILE A 4 0.26 26.34 -7.44
N GLN A 5 1.30 27.11 -7.79
CA GLN A 5 2.58 27.05 -7.11
C GLN A 5 2.48 27.76 -5.75
N ARG A 6 3.12 27.19 -4.74
CA ARG A 6 3.25 27.79 -3.42
C ARG A 6 4.31 28.89 -3.41
N PRO A 7 4.13 29.92 -2.58
CA PRO A 7 5.15 30.96 -2.40
C PRO A 7 6.45 30.38 -1.82
N TYR A 8 7.58 30.75 -2.39
CA TYR A 8 8.93 30.40 -1.88
C TYR A 8 9.49 31.44 -0.90
N GLN A 9 8.66 32.34 -0.40
CA GLN A 9 9.08 33.53 0.34
C GLN A 9 9.90 33.20 1.60
N ASN A 10 9.67 32.04 2.23
CA ASN A 10 10.34 31.61 3.46
C ASN A 10 11.52 30.64 3.21
N GLY A 11 11.95 30.50 1.97
CA GLY A 11 13.09 29.64 1.60
C GLY A 11 12.73 28.15 1.42
N LYS A 12 13.73 27.40 0.94
CA LYS A 12 13.57 25.99 0.57
C LYS A 12 13.18 25.08 1.73
N MET A 13 13.81 25.25 2.89
CA MET A 13 13.54 24.39 4.06
C MET A 13 12.12 24.56 4.58
N ALA A 14 11.61 25.79 4.64
CA ALA A 14 10.23 26.05 5.05
C ALA A 14 9.22 25.44 4.04
N TYR A 15 9.53 25.46 2.75
CA TYR A 15 8.72 24.86 1.71
C TYR A 15 8.65 23.33 1.85
N GLU A 16 9.79 22.67 2.12
CA GLU A 16 9.88 21.24 2.32
C GLU A 16 9.16 20.80 3.60
N HIS A 17 9.35 21.52 4.69
CA HIS A 17 8.68 21.25 5.98
C HIS A 17 7.16 21.31 5.87
N ASP A 18 6.63 22.36 5.25
CA ASP A 18 5.21 22.52 5.02
C ASP A 18 4.63 21.41 4.09
N PHE A 19 5.40 20.90 3.13
CA PHE A 19 5.01 19.74 2.33
C PHE A 19 4.85 18.48 3.20
N ILE A 20 5.81 18.21 4.09
CA ILE A 20 5.79 17.06 5.01
C ILE A 20 4.61 17.16 5.98
N GLU A 21 4.38 18.33 6.59
CA GLU A 21 3.27 18.57 7.51
C GLU A 21 1.91 18.28 6.84
N ARG A 22 1.74 18.73 5.61
CA ARG A 22 0.50 18.47 4.86
C ARG A 22 0.31 17.01 4.49
N MET A 23 1.37 16.31 4.07
CA MET A 23 1.29 14.88 3.83
C MET A 23 0.88 14.13 5.09
N THR A 24 1.41 14.53 6.25
CA THR A 24 1.09 13.91 7.54
C THR A 24 -0.34 14.23 7.98
N ALA A 25 -0.79 15.46 7.84
CA ALA A 25 -2.16 15.87 8.14
C ALA A 25 -3.18 15.18 7.20
N SER A 26 -2.84 15.03 5.93
CA SER A 26 -3.68 14.36 4.93
C SER A 26 -3.82 12.85 5.18
N SER A 27 -2.82 12.20 5.77
CA SER A 27 -2.88 10.78 6.11
C SER A 27 -3.95 10.47 7.17
N ASN A 28 -4.37 11.47 7.93
CA ASN A 28 -5.45 11.38 8.93
C ASN A 28 -6.85 11.71 8.37
N GLY A 29 -6.98 11.88 7.05
CA GLY A 29 -8.26 12.16 6.38
C GLY A 29 -8.79 13.60 6.57
N ASN A 30 -8.10 14.45 7.29
CA ASN A 30 -8.44 15.86 7.50
C ASN A 30 -7.58 16.76 6.61
N LEU A 31 -8.16 17.22 5.51
CA LEU A 31 -7.64 18.39 4.80
C LEU A 31 -7.92 19.63 5.66
N ASP A 32 -6.87 20.25 6.19
CA ASP A 32 -6.99 21.61 6.71
C ASP A 32 -7.26 22.57 5.55
N THR A 33 -8.55 22.81 5.28
CA THR A 33 -8.99 23.71 4.24
C THR A 33 -8.57 25.16 4.52
N ALA A 34 -8.23 25.50 5.77
CA ALA A 34 -7.78 26.83 6.14
C ALA A 34 -6.37 27.16 5.60
N SER A 35 -5.55 26.13 5.36
CA SER A 35 -4.22 26.31 4.74
C SER A 35 -4.27 26.35 3.20
N ILE A 36 -5.44 26.15 2.60
CA ILE A 36 -5.67 26.18 1.17
C ILE A 36 -5.93 27.60 0.73
N GLY A 37 -5.20 28.09 -0.27
CA GLY A 37 -5.34 29.45 -0.77
C GLY A 37 -6.71 29.78 -1.37
N LYS A 38 -6.80 30.88 -2.09
CA LYS A 38 -8.06 31.41 -2.64
C LYS A 38 -8.83 30.37 -3.48
N ALA A 39 -10.13 30.27 -3.26
CA ALA A 39 -11.03 29.42 -4.04
C ALA A 39 -11.35 30.01 -5.41
N TYR A 40 -11.41 29.16 -6.42
CA TYR A 40 -11.78 29.48 -7.81
C TYR A 40 -12.83 28.50 -8.30
N LYS A 41 -13.66 28.90 -9.26
CA LYS A 41 -14.60 28.04 -9.95
C LYS A 41 -14.07 27.63 -11.31
N THR A 42 -14.19 26.34 -11.62
CA THR A 42 -13.94 25.84 -12.99
C THR A 42 -15.13 26.13 -13.90
N PRO A 43 -14.99 26.07 -15.23
CA PRO A 43 -16.12 26.20 -16.15
C PRO A 43 -17.25 25.20 -15.89
N LYS A 44 -16.96 24.02 -15.32
CA LYS A 44 -17.93 23.00 -14.90
C LYS A 44 -18.52 23.24 -13.50
N GLY A 45 -18.23 24.37 -12.86
CA GLY A 45 -18.76 24.73 -11.53
C GLY A 45 -18.02 24.12 -10.33
N ASN A 46 -17.03 23.24 -10.53
CA ASN A 46 -16.26 22.64 -9.45
C ASN A 46 -15.39 23.70 -8.75
N THR A 47 -15.31 23.62 -7.42
CA THR A 47 -14.42 24.49 -6.65
C THR A 47 -13.02 23.89 -6.65
N VAL A 48 -12.03 24.73 -6.94
CA VAL A 48 -10.60 24.41 -6.90
C VAL A 48 -9.85 25.54 -6.20
N TYR A 49 -8.70 25.25 -5.63
CA TYR A 49 -7.95 26.19 -4.81
C TYR A 49 -6.60 26.56 -5.46
N GLY A 50 -6.13 27.77 -5.22
CA GLY A 50 -4.83 28.26 -5.68
C GLY A 50 -3.77 28.21 -4.56
N GLY A 51 -2.49 28.30 -4.94
CA GLY A 51 -1.38 28.45 -3.98
C GLY A 51 -1.00 27.20 -3.18
N GLY A 52 -1.74 26.10 -3.31
CA GLY A 52 -1.53 24.88 -2.53
C GLY A 52 -1.15 23.64 -3.34
N GLY A 53 -0.88 23.78 -4.62
CA GLY A 53 -0.74 22.65 -5.54
C GLY A 53 -2.08 22.15 -6.08
N ILE A 54 -2.08 20.95 -6.62
CA ILE A 54 -3.29 20.25 -7.07
C ILE A 54 -3.76 19.37 -5.93
N ILE A 55 -4.98 19.58 -5.48
CA ILE A 55 -5.59 18.83 -4.38
C ILE A 55 -6.49 17.75 -4.98
N PRO A 56 -6.33 16.47 -4.63
CA PRO A 56 -7.22 15.41 -5.08
C PRO A 56 -8.60 15.56 -4.47
N ASN A 57 -9.62 15.11 -5.19
CA ASN A 57 -11.01 15.12 -4.68
C ASN A 57 -11.25 14.03 -3.63
N GLN A 58 -10.44 12.97 -3.65
CA GLN A 58 -10.53 11.85 -2.72
C GLN A 58 -9.13 11.53 -2.19
N TRP A 59 -9.01 11.43 -0.88
CA TRP A 59 -7.80 11.01 -0.20
C TRP A 59 -7.93 9.54 0.17
N LEU A 60 -6.89 8.78 -0.12
CA LEU A 60 -6.79 7.39 0.33
C LEU A 60 -5.75 7.31 1.45
N PRO A 61 -6.06 6.61 2.55
CA PRO A 61 -5.11 6.46 3.64
C PRO A 61 -3.86 5.73 3.17
N THR A 62 -2.70 6.18 3.60
CA THR A 62 -1.45 5.47 3.37
C THR A 62 -1.50 4.13 4.10
N ASN A 63 -1.05 3.08 3.43
CA ASN A 63 -0.98 1.75 4.01
C ASN A 63 0.03 1.73 5.18
N ALA A 64 -0.47 1.60 6.42
CA ALA A 64 0.33 1.60 7.64
C ALA A 64 1.37 0.45 7.68
N LEU A 65 1.19 -0.61 6.90
CA LEU A 65 2.14 -1.71 6.83
C LEU A 65 3.54 -1.24 6.37
N TYR A 66 3.59 -0.31 5.42
CA TYR A 66 4.87 0.19 4.89
C TYR A 66 5.66 1.04 5.89
N ALA A 67 5.01 1.57 6.91
CA ALA A 67 5.65 2.29 8.02
C ALA A 67 6.07 1.37 9.17
N ASP A 68 5.69 0.09 9.16
CA ASP A 68 6.02 -0.87 10.22
C ASP A 68 7.47 -1.36 10.07
N SER A 69 8.28 -1.16 11.12
CA SER A 69 9.69 -1.57 11.13
C SER A 69 9.88 -3.09 11.02
N ASN A 70 8.94 -3.90 11.54
CA ASN A 70 9.01 -5.35 11.39
C ASN A 70 8.78 -5.78 9.94
N TYR A 71 7.84 -5.10 9.23
CA TYR A 71 7.63 -5.32 7.81
C TYR A 71 8.88 -4.93 6.99
N ALA A 72 9.45 -3.76 7.28
CA ALA A 72 10.68 -3.31 6.64
C ALA A 72 11.83 -4.31 6.84
N ASN A 73 11.99 -4.85 8.04
CA ASN A 73 13.01 -5.85 8.35
C ASN A 73 12.82 -7.16 7.56
N LEU A 74 11.60 -7.65 7.40
CA LEU A 74 11.32 -8.83 6.57
C LEU A 74 11.78 -8.63 5.12
N TYR A 75 11.64 -7.40 4.63
CA TYR A 75 12.04 -7.02 3.28
C TYR A 75 13.56 -6.92 3.14
N VAL A 76 14.20 -6.17 4.04
CA VAL A 76 15.65 -5.93 4.03
C VAL A 76 16.44 -7.23 4.24
N GLN A 77 15.96 -8.12 5.11
CA GLN A 77 16.58 -9.42 5.36
C GLN A 77 16.29 -10.46 4.29
N GLY A 78 15.40 -10.17 3.34
CA GLY A 78 15.01 -11.11 2.28
C GLY A 78 14.07 -12.24 2.75
N SER A 79 13.74 -12.30 4.03
CA SER A 79 12.97 -13.42 4.65
C SER A 79 11.60 -13.60 4.01
N MET A 80 10.95 -12.52 3.58
CA MET A 80 9.67 -12.60 2.88
C MET A 80 9.82 -13.30 1.52
N ASN A 81 10.83 -12.93 0.75
CA ASN A 81 11.08 -13.52 -0.56
C ASN A 81 11.45 -15.01 -0.44
N GLU A 82 12.27 -15.36 0.54
CA GLU A 82 12.66 -16.75 0.83
C GLU A 82 11.43 -17.59 1.20
N PHE A 83 10.59 -17.09 2.12
CA PHE A 83 9.35 -17.77 2.49
C PHE A 83 8.44 -17.97 1.27
N VAL A 84 8.20 -16.94 0.48
CA VAL A 84 7.32 -17.01 -0.70
C VAL A 84 7.84 -18.04 -1.71
N LEU A 85 9.14 -18.06 -1.95
CA LEU A 85 9.77 -19.02 -2.85
C LEU A 85 9.60 -20.46 -2.32
N GLN A 86 9.92 -20.70 -1.05
CA GLN A 86 9.81 -22.02 -0.45
C GLN A 86 8.34 -22.51 -0.42
N TYR A 87 7.42 -21.62 -0.06
CA TYR A 87 5.99 -21.93 -0.09
C TYR A 87 5.53 -22.28 -1.51
N TYR A 88 5.90 -21.45 -2.50
CA TYR A 88 5.54 -21.70 -3.89
C TYR A 88 6.08 -23.05 -4.39
N LEU A 89 7.34 -23.36 -4.14
CA LEU A 89 7.94 -24.63 -4.57
C LEU A 89 7.19 -25.85 -3.98
N THR A 90 6.74 -25.74 -2.73
CA THR A 90 5.96 -26.81 -2.08
C THR A 90 4.55 -26.92 -2.66
N ALA A 91 3.89 -25.78 -2.95
CA ALA A 91 2.52 -25.70 -3.43
C ALA A 91 2.41 -25.59 -4.96
N GLN A 92 3.51 -25.67 -5.71
CA GLN A 92 3.57 -25.38 -7.13
C GLN A 92 2.54 -26.15 -7.97
N LYS A 93 2.37 -27.43 -7.68
CA LYS A 93 1.41 -28.26 -8.43
C LYS A 93 -0.03 -27.75 -8.28
N SER A 94 -0.43 -27.37 -7.07
CA SER A 94 -1.78 -26.83 -6.82
C SER A 94 -1.92 -25.41 -7.34
N ILE A 95 -0.91 -24.53 -7.15
CA ILE A 95 -0.95 -23.16 -7.66
C ILE A 95 -1.05 -23.16 -9.19
N ASN A 96 -0.35 -24.05 -9.87
CA ASN A 96 -0.38 -24.13 -11.33
C ASN A 96 -1.72 -24.62 -11.91
N GLN A 97 -2.59 -25.20 -11.11
CA GLN A 97 -3.93 -25.64 -11.56
C GLN A 97 -4.94 -24.48 -11.63
N TYR A 98 -4.68 -23.34 -10.97
CA TYR A 98 -5.61 -22.21 -11.03
C TYR A 98 -5.67 -21.62 -12.44
N PRO A 99 -6.88 -21.50 -13.03
CA PRO A 99 -7.04 -21.01 -14.40
C PRO A 99 -6.80 -19.50 -14.52
N SER A 100 -6.98 -18.76 -13.43
CA SER A 100 -6.87 -17.29 -13.42
C SER A 100 -6.39 -16.78 -12.07
N ILE A 101 -5.92 -15.53 -12.06
CA ILE A 101 -5.49 -14.81 -10.86
C ILE A 101 -6.69 -14.61 -9.92
N GLN A 102 -7.88 -14.34 -10.44
CA GLN A 102 -9.10 -14.16 -9.66
C GLN A 102 -9.45 -15.41 -8.85
N ALA A 103 -9.44 -16.58 -9.51
CA ALA A 103 -9.69 -17.86 -8.85
C ALA A 103 -8.66 -18.15 -7.76
N PHE A 104 -7.38 -17.88 -8.04
CA PHE A 104 -6.29 -18.03 -7.09
C PHE A 104 -6.48 -17.11 -5.87
N VAL A 105 -6.73 -15.82 -6.08
CA VAL A 105 -6.92 -14.83 -5.01
C VAL A 105 -8.13 -15.18 -4.15
N ALA A 106 -9.25 -15.64 -4.74
CA ALA A 106 -10.46 -16.01 -4.02
C ALA A 106 -10.22 -17.14 -3.01
N ASP A 107 -9.30 -18.06 -3.30
CA ASP A 107 -8.96 -19.16 -2.42
C ASP A 107 -7.82 -18.81 -1.43
N TYR A 108 -6.75 -18.19 -1.95
CA TYR A 108 -5.57 -17.90 -1.13
C TYR A 108 -5.78 -16.74 -0.15
N ALA A 109 -6.72 -15.83 -0.41
CA ALA A 109 -7.11 -14.82 0.55
C ALA A 109 -7.74 -15.40 1.84
N LYS A 110 -8.25 -16.62 1.78
CA LYS A 110 -8.85 -17.35 2.95
C LYS A 110 -7.84 -18.16 3.74
N GLN A 111 -6.64 -18.38 3.19
CA GLN A 111 -5.58 -19.12 3.86
C GLN A 111 -4.83 -18.20 4.83
N ASP A 112 -4.32 -18.75 5.94
CA ASP A 112 -3.53 -17.99 6.90
C ASP A 112 -2.03 -18.04 6.53
N LEU A 113 -1.65 -17.23 5.54
CA LEU A 113 -0.26 -17.14 5.10
C LEU A 113 0.63 -16.38 6.09
N THR A 114 0.06 -15.49 6.89
CA THR A 114 0.82 -14.77 7.93
C THR A 114 1.30 -15.74 9.01
N LYS A 115 0.46 -16.67 9.43
CA LYS A 115 0.85 -17.75 10.34
C LYS A 115 1.87 -18.69 9.72
N SER A 116 1.73 -19.01 8.45
CA SER A 116 2.70 -19.83 7.72
C SER A 116 4.07 -19.15 7.64
N LEU A 117 4.10 -17.83 7.41
CA LEU A 117 5.32 -17.03 7.47
C LEU A 117 5.94 -17.04 8.87
N ASP A 118 5.16 -16.84 9.94
CA ASP A 118 5.67 -16.91 11.32
C ASP A 118 6.31 -18.26 11.63
N GLN A 119 5.66 -19.37 11.25
CA GLN A 119 6.21 -20.71 11.43
C GLN A 119 7.53 -20.90 10.66
N TYR A 120 7.61 -20.36 9.44
CA TYR A 120 8.83 -20.38 8.64
C TYR A 120 9.98 -19.63 9.33
N LEU A 121 9.71 -18.40 9.81
CA LEU A 121 10.70 -17.58 10.51
C LEU A 121 11.25 -18.30 11.74
N ARG A 122 10.38 -18.89 12.57
CA ARG A 122 10.78 -19.65 13.76
C ARG A 122 11.60 -20.89 13.40
N LYS A 123 11.20 -21.61 12.36
CA LYS A 123 11.93 -22.79 11.87
C LYS A 123 13.33 -22.43 11.37
N THR A 124 13.51 -21.27 10.78
CA THR A 124 14.81 -20.76 10.31
C THR A 124 15.57 -19.98 11.37
N LYS A 125 15.17 -20.09 12.66
CA LYS A 125 15.78 -19.42 13.82
C LYS A 125 15.76 -17.88 13.72
N GLN A 126 14.85 -17.33 12.96
CA GLN A 126 14.58 -15.90 12.90
C GLN A 126 13.54 -15.52 13.96
N LYS A 127 13.47 -14.22 14.26
CA LYS A 127 12.43 -13.70 15.16
C LYS A 127 11.06 -13.86 14.50
N GLY A 128 10.12 -14.47 15.22
CA GLY A 128 8.74 -14.59 14.77
C GLY A 128 8.02 -13.23 14.68
N LEU A 129 6.88 -13.23 14.03
CA LEU A 129 6.06 -12.03 13.84
C LEU A 129 5.41 -11.58 15.16
N PRO A 130 5.33 -10.28 15.43
CA PRO A 130 4.51 -9.77 16.51
C PRO A 130 3.01 -10.00 16.21
N ALA A 131 2.18 -10.03 17.27
CA ALA A 131 0.74 -10.29 17.14
C ALA A 131 0.03 -9.31 16.19
N THR A 132 0.46 -8.05 16.19
CA THR A 132 -0.05 -7.01 15.28
C THR A 132 0.18 -7.34 13.81
N MET A 133 1.29 -7.98 13.48
CA MET A 133 1.61 -8.41 12.12
C MET A 133 0.86 -9.69 11.73
N LEU A 134 0.70 -10.63 12.66
CA LEU A 134 -0.05 -11.86 12.41
C LEU A 134 -1.52 -11.61 12.02
N GLN A 135 -2.10 -10.54 12.56
CA GLN A 135 -3.48 -10.17 12.31
C GLN A 135 -3.61 -9.07 11.23
N ASN A 136 -2.51 -8.69 10.60
CA ASN A 136 -2.53 -7.59 9.64
C ASN A 136 -3.03 -8.05 8.27
N PRO A 137 -4.22 -7.60 7.81
CA PRO A 137 -4.78 -8.03 6.53
C PRO A 137 -3.93 -7.60 5.34
N LEU A 138 -3.17 -6.51 5.47
CA LEU A 138 -2.33 -6.00 4.41
C LEU A 138 -1.09 -6.89 4.21
N LEU A 139 -0.53 -7.47 5.28
CA LEU A 139 0.54 -8.46 5.16
C LEU A 139 0.03 -9.70 4.43
N GLN A 140 -1.16 -10.19 4.79
CA GLN A 140 -1.81 -11.30 4.09
C GLN A 140 -1.97 -11.01 2.60
N GLN A 141 -2.46 -9.83 2.23
CA GLN A 141 -2.62 -9.42 0.83
C GLN A 141 -1.28 -9.40 0.09
N GLN A 142 -0.23 -8.87 0.72
CA GLN A 142 1.11 -8.87 0.15
C GLN A 142 1.64 -10.28 -0.13
N LEU A 143 1.47 -11.20 0.82
CA LEU A 143 1.90 -12.60 0.65
C LEU A 143 1.16 -13.29 -0.50
N VAL A 144 -0.16 -13.09 -0.61
CA VAL A 144 -0.96 -13.60 -1.74
C VAL A 144 -0.46 -13.04 -3.07
N ALA A 145 -0.19 -11.74 -3.12
CA ALA A 145 0.31 -11.09 -4.35
C ALA A 145 1.71 -11.57 -4.75
N TYR A 146 2.60 -11.79 -3.78
CA TYR A 146 3.92 -12.36 -4.08
C TYR A 146 3.83 -13.81 -4.57
N LEU A 147 2.92 -14.62 -4.05
CA LEU A 147 2.67 -15.97 -4.57
C LEU A 147 2.08 -15.93 -5.98
N ALA A 148 1.14 -15.02 -6.26
CA ALA A 148 0.62 -14.80 -7.61
C ALA A 148 1.74 -14.40 -8.58
N ARG A 149 2.70 -13.59 -8.13
CA ARG A 149 3.88 -13.22 -8.94
C ARG A 149 4.72 -14.42 -9.35
N CYS A 150 4.81 -15.45 -8.53
CA CYS A 150 5.59 -16.63 -8.86
C CYS A 150 5.05 -17.38 -10.09
N LYS A 151 3.73 -17.34 -10.33
CA LYS A 151 3.10 -17.97 -11.50
C LYS A 151 2.88 -17.00 -12.65
N TRP A 152 2.32 -15.82 -12.38
CA TRP A 152 1.87 -14.85 -13.40
C TRP A 152 2.77 -13.62 -13.51
N TYR A 153 3.99 -13.68 -12.96
CA TYR A 153 5.00 -12.62 -13.01
C TYR A 153 4.47 -11.27 -12.46
N LYS A 154 4.94 -10.19 -13.03
CA LYS A 154 4.59 -8.82 -12.61
C LYS A 154 3.07 -8.55 -12.69
N GLN A 155 2.41 -9.05 -13.72
CA GLN A 155 0.96 -8.91 -13.87
C GLN A 155 0.23 -9.56 -12.69
N GLY A 156 0.60 -10.78 -12.31
CA GLY A 156 -0.01 -11.48 -11.17
C GLY A 156 0.06 -10.70 -9.87
N TYR A 157 1.19 -10.07 -9.58
CA TYR A 157 1.35 -9.25 -8.39
C TYR A 157 0.36 -8.09 -8.35
N TYR A 158 0.35 -7.25 -9.40
CA TYR A 158 -0.49 -6.05 -9.38
C TYR A 158 -1.98 -6.36 -9.48
N GLU A 159 -2.36 -7.37 -10.27
CA GLU A 159 -3.76 -7.78 -10.37
C GLU A 159 -4.27 -8.35 -9.04
N ALA A 160 -3.47 -9.19 -8.35
CA ALA A 160 -3.83 -9.71 -7.05
C ALA A 160 -3.97 -8.59 -5.99
N ILE A 161 -3.07 -7.61 -5.95
CA ILE A 161 -3.19 -6.45 -5.05
C ILE A 161 -4.48 -5.70 -5.35
N ASN A 162 -4.75 -5.34 -6.61
CA ASN A 162 -5.94 -4.56 -6.97
C ASN A 162 -7.25 -5.30 -6.66
N LEU A 163 -7.29 -6.63 -6.81
CA LEU A 163 -8.45 -7.45 -6.45
C LEU A 163 -8.74 -7.44 -4.94
N MET A 164 -7.74 -7.24 -4.10
CA MET A 164 -7.87 -7.25 -2.65
C MET A 164 -7.92 -5.85 -2.04
N ASP A 165 -7.53 -4.81 -2.78
CA ASP A 165 -7.50 -3.42 -2.31
C ASP A 165 -8.90 -2.80 -2.35
N ASN A 166 -9.47 -2.55 -1.17
CA ASN A 166 -10.77 -1.91 -1.05
C ASN A 166 -10.73 -0.43 -1.45
N ASN A 167 -9.61 0.25 -1.27
CA ASN A 167 -9.44 1.63 -1.70
C ASN A 167 -9.49 1.72 -3.22
N PHE A 168 -8.80 0.82 -3.92
CA PHE A 168 -8.86 0.74 -5.38
C PHE A 168 -10.29 0.51 -5.87
N LYS A 169 -11.01 -0.44 -5.25
CA LYS A 169 -12.42 -0.74 -5.59
C LYS A 169 -13.38 0.44 -5.36
N SER A 170 -13.06 1.35 -4.48
CA SER A 170 -13.91 2.52 -4.19
C SER A 170 -13.75 3.66 -5.20
N VAL A 171 -12.72 3.60 -6.05
CA VAL A 171 -12.38 4.67 -7.02
C VAL A 171 -12.65 4.25 -8.47
N VAL A 172 -12.70 2.97 -8.74
CA VAL A 172 -13.02 2.36 -10.03
C VAL A 172 -14.47 1.94 -10.10
#